data_d10ac10af203741b861b98ad2011f02d
#
_entry.id   d10ac10af203741b861b98ad2011f02d
#
_cell.length_a   1.000
_cell.length_b   1.000
_cell.length_c   1.000
_cell.angle_alpha   90.00
_cell.angle_beta   90.00
_cell.angle_gamma   90.00
#
_symmetry.space_group_name_H-M   'P 1'
#
loop_
_entity.id
_entity.type
_entity.pdbx_description
1 polymer ?
#
loop_
_entity_poly.entity_id
_entity_poly.type
_entity_poly.pdbx_seq_one_letter_code
_entity_poly.pdbx_strand_id
1 'polypeptide(L)'
;METGARIKYHRIKQQLELSDLAADLLLPAELKKIELGEITPSPEVLKALCEKLKIPLNPIENPIGQELIEQFKEMLLHPQERIRIREHYYFILQHPLLNIDEEVELEYSIQLIRFFVITGDLDGAGEKIQELEKFKEFMNQEQYYLFHKYCGNHNYMIKNFDEALNLYLLAEKIAPSSVLPTECGDLYYSIAISAAQLHKNEVADKYSRMALAIYEEEFVPKRIVECHINLGITQQRLKNFKASLDHLKIALKIGKKLNINNLLYISEFNCSIFYYAHRDFNSSIHHMENCLNYIPDEYIADKLAAYCLLVKCCFEKQDYIGLQKWMKTGNNLVIDNNIDLNSPTNQKFSEAYYEFRCLQNLYEENYTAFEKDALKSLIPVLETDKNFHDLAYYYGHLGNVYLKLGKFKKSAIMLSEAQEALKKFNSFH
;
A
#
# COMPACT_ATOMS: atom_id res chain seq x y z
N MET A 1 26.01 -19.75 9.57
CA MET A 1 26.45 -18.60 10.42
C MET A 1 27.77 -18.93 11.09
N GLU A 2 28.78 -18.02 11.16
CA GLU A 2 30.04 -18.24 11.85
C GLU A 2 29.88 -18.30 13.37
N THR A 3 30.79 -18.99 14.07
CA THR A 3 30.69 -19.28 15.52
C THR A 3 30.44 -18.01 16.36
N GLY A 4 31.23 -16.95 16.14
CA GLY A 4 31.10 -15.70 16.90
C GLY A 4 29.77 -15.01 16.64
N ALA A 5 29.36 -14.91 15.37
CA ALA A 5 28.08 -14.35 14.95
C ALA A 5 26.92 -15.15 15.54
N ARG A 6 27.01 -16.48 15.61
CA ARG A 6 26.00 -17.36 16.20
C ARG A 6 25.83 -17.11 17.70
N ILE A 7 26.91 -16.96 18.43
CA ILE A 7 26.88 -16.59 19.87
C ILE A 7 26.16 -15.24 20.03
N LYS A 8 26.56 -14.25 19.24
CA LYS A 8 25.94 -12.90 19.24
C LYS A 8 24.47 -12.96 18.93
N TYR A 9 24.07 -13.71 17.89
CA TYR A 9 22.66 -13.89 17.50
C TYR A 9 21.82 -14.39 18.68
N HIS A 10 22.24 -15.48 19.33
CA HIS A 10 21.51 -16.05 20.47
C HIS A 10 21.54 -15.18 21.72
N ARG A 11 22.63 -14.45 21.97
CA ARG A 11 22.67 -13.46 23.04
C ARG A 11 21.63 -12.35 22.83
N ILE A 12 21.57 -11.76 21.63
CA ILE A 12 20.62 -10.73 21.29
C ILE A 12 19.19 -11.28 21.38
N LYS A 13 18.95 -12.48 20.87
CA LYS A 13 17.65 -13.16 20.91
C LYS A 13 17.14 -13.37 22.34
N GLN A 14 18.05 -13.71 23.25
CA GLN A 14 17.75 -13.88 24.69
C GLN A 14 17.82 -12.57 25.49
N GLN A 15 18.04 -11.43 24.81
CA GLN A 15 18.14 -10.10 25.44
C GLN A 15 19.21 -10.02 26.56
N LEU A 16 20.31 -10.77 26.42
CA LEU A 16 21.38 -10.76 27.36
C LEU A 16 22.41 -9.66 27.06
N GLU A 17 22.87 -8.96 28.07
CA GLU A 17 24.01 -8.06 27.94
C GLU A 17 25.33 -8.84 27.82
N LEU A 18 26.36 -8.19 27.25
CA LEU A 18 27.70 -8.81 27.15
C LEU A 18 28.24 -9.25 28.53
N SER A 19 28.00 -8.45 29.57
CA SER A 19 28.39 -8.74 30.95
C SER A 19 27.73 -10.01 31.49
N ASP A 20 26.45 -10.23 31.17
CA ASP A 20 25.67 -11.35 31.68
C ASP A 20 26.12 -12.67 31.07
N LEU A 21 26.38 -12.70 29.77
CA LEU A 21 26.85 -13.89 29.09
C LEU A 21 28.33 -14.19 29.45
N ALA A 22 29.16 -13.14 29.57
CA ALA A 22 30.58 -13.29 29.89
C ALA A 22 30.86 -13.69 31.36
N ALA A 23 29.92 -13.42 32.30
CA ALA A 23 30.10 -13.65 33.72
C ALA A 23 30.67 -15.04 34.01
N ASP A 24 31.64 -15.11 34.89
CA ASP A 24 32.34 -16.34 35.33
C ASP A 24 33.09 -17.11 34.23
N LEU A 25 33.18 -16.57 33.00
CA LEU A 25 33.85 -17.25 31.88
C LEU A 25 35.04 -16.44 31.31
N LEU A 26 34.80 -15.17 30.99
CA LEU A 26 35.76 -14.27 30.33
C LEU A 26 35.37 -12.79 30.55
N LEU A 27 36.24 -11.89 30.13
CA LEU A 27 35.93 -10.47 30.18
C LEU A 27 34.91 -10.09 29.10
N PRO A 28 33.95 -9.16 29.35
CA PRO A 28 33.00 -8.69 28.32
C PRO A 28 33.69 -8.18 27.06
N ALA A 29 34.87 -7.57 27.17
CA ALA A 29 35.65 -7.11 26.02
C ALA A 29 36.19 -8.28 25.17
N GLU A 30 36.51 -9.42 25.77
CA GLU A 30 36.94 -10.63 25.06
C GLU A 30 35.74 -11.29 24.37
N LEU A 31 34.60 -11.36 25.04
CA LEU A 31 33.35 -11.84 24.40
C LEU A 31 33.00 -11.02 23.18
N LYS A 32 33.10 -9.69 23.27
CA LYS A 32 32.85 -8.80 22.13
C LYS A 32 33.77 -9.11 20.95
N LYS A 33 35.03 -9.39 21.16
CA LYS A 33 36.01 -9.79 20.13
C LYS A 33 35.66 -11.16 19.52
N ILE A 34 35.21 -12.11 20.35
CA ILE A 34 34.70 -13.40 19.86
C ILE A 34 33.49 -13.21 18.96
N GLU A 35 32.52 -12.40 19.39
CA GLU A 35 31.30 -12.08 18.62
C GLU A 35 31.60 -11.39 17.28
N LEU A 36 32.68 -10.59 17.21
CA LEU A 36 33.16 -9.95 15.99
C LEU A 36 34.05 -10.86 15.11
N GLY A 37 34.36 -12.09 15.57
CA GLY A 37 35.23 -13.00 14.84
C GLY A 37 36.70 -12.63 14.91
N GLU A 38 37.11 -11.67 15.77
CA GLU A 38 38.51 -11.22 15.93
C GLU A 38 39.34 -12.23 16.70
N ILE A 39 38.70 -13.01 17.57
CA ILE A 39 39.32 -14.05 18.40
C ILE A 39 38.51 -15.34 18.31
N THR A 40 39.18 -16.45 18.09
CA THR A 40 38.55 -17.78 18.17
C THR A 40 38.57 -18.24 19.64
N PRO A 41 37.41 -18.56 20.26
CA PRO A 41 37.36 -19.05 21.63
C PRO A 41 38.00 -20.43 21.76
N SER A 42 38.55 -20.73 22.96
CA SER A 42 38.98 -22.11 23.23
C SER A 42 37.77 -23.07 23.25
N PRO A 43 37.97 -24.39 23.01
CA PRO A 43 36.86 -25.34 23.04
C PRO A 43 36.07 -25.32 24.36
N GLU A 44 36.76 -25.10 25.49
CA GLU A 44 36.16 -25.04 26.81
C GLU A 44 35.27 -23.80 26.97
N VAL A 45 35.77 -22.64 26.52
CA VAL A 45 35.03 -21.37 26.54
C VAL A 45 33.82 -21.44 25.59
N LEU A 46 34.00 -21.98 24.40
CA LEU A 46 32.92 -22.16 23.46
C LEU A 46 31.79 -23.04 24.01
N LYS A 47 32.19 -24.18 24.64
CA LYS A 47 31.24 -25.09 25.28
C LYS A 47 30.45 -24.39 26.38
N ALA A 48 31.13 -23.66 27.26
CA ALA A 48 30.49 -22.95 28.36
C ALA A 48 29.54 -21.84 27.88
N LEU A 49 29.88 -21.10 26.80
CA LEU A 49 29.02 -20.11 26.21
C LEU A 49 27.75 -20.75 25.59
N CYS A 50 27.93 -21.88 24.87
CA CYS A 50 26.79 -22.62 24.30
C CYS A 50 25.87 -23.20 25.39
N GLU A 51 26.43 -23.70 26.51
CA GLU A 51 25.64 -24.19 27.66
C GLU A 51 24.85 -23.06 28.32
N LYS A 52 25.42 -21.86 28.50
CA LYS A 52 24.72 -20.69 29.03
C LYS A 52 23.59 -20.23 28.10
N LEU A 53 23.82 -20.23 26.79
CA LEU A 53 22.85 -19.88 25.78
C LEU A 53 21.84 -21.00 25.53
N LYS A 54 22.04 -22.19 26.07
CA LYS A 54 21.23 -23.41 25.83
C LYS A 54 21.14 -23.77 24.35
N ILE A 55 22.22 -23.63 23.62
CA ILE A 55 22.34 -23.97 22.22
C ILE A 55 23.29 -25.13 22.00
N PRO A 56 23.12 -25.93 20.94
CA PRO A 56 24.06 -26.98 20.60
C PRO A 56 25.45 -26.41 20.27
N LEU A 57 26.53 -27.17 20.52
CA LEU A 57 27.89 -26.74 20.24
C LEU A 57 28.12 -26.47 18.76
N ASN A 58 27.59 -27.35 17.91
CA ASN A 58 27.63 -27.21 16.46
C ASN A 58 26.26 -26.76 15.92
N PRO A 59 26.22 -25.95 14.85
CA PRO A 59 24.97 -25.66 14.14
C PRO A 59 24.29 -26.96 13.73
N ILE A 60 22.98 -26.96 13.80
CA ILE A 60 22.14 -28.07 13.31
C ILE A 60 21.45 -27.61 12.03
N GLU A 61 21.74 -28.26 10.92
CA GLU A 61 21.02 -28.04 9.68
C GLU A 61 19.60 -28.61 9.78
N ASN A 62 18.63 -27.86 9.28
CA ASN A 62 17.22 -28.24 9.26
C ASN A 62 16.66 -28.25 7.83
N PRO A 63 16.97 -29.26 7.00
CA PRO A 63 16.50 -29.33 5.62
C PRO A 63 14.96 -29.36 5.51
N ILE A 64 14.29 -29.97 6.48
CA ILE A 64 12.82 -30.01 6.53
C ILE A 64 12.26 -28.60 6.78
N GLY A 65 12.87 -27.85 7.70
CA GLY A 65 12.48 -26.47 7.95
C GLY A 65 12.73 -25.58 6.72
N GLN A 66 13.84 -25.77 6.04
CA GLN A 66 14.14 -25.07 4.78
C GLN A 66 13.07 -25.34 3.72
N GLU A 67 12.68 -26.59 3.51
CA GLU A 67 11.64 -26.96 2.55
C GLU A 67 10.28 -26.34 2.92
N LEU A 68 9.90 -26.38 4.20
CA LEU A 68 8.64 -25.78 4.67
C LEU A 68 8.59 -24.26 4.43
N ILE A 69 9.70 -23.58 4.65
CA ILE A 69 9.77 -22.12 4.45
C ILE A 69 9.80 -21.78 2.96
N GLU A 70 10.46 -22.56 2.13
CA GLU A 70 10.43 -22.35 0.69
C GLU A 70 9.02 -22.54 0.12
N GLN A 71 8.28 -23.56 0.58
CA GLN A 71 6.85 -23.72 0.26
C GLN A 71 6.02 -22.52 0.74
N PHE A 72 6.31 -22.00 1.92
CA PHE A 72 5.62 -20.82 2.44
C PHE A 72 5.91 -19.58 1.60
N LYS A 73 7.17 -19.36 1.23
CA LYS A 73 7.62 -18.28 0.35
C LYS A 73 6.90 -18.33 -1.00
N GLU A 74 6.80 -19.52 -1.61
CA GLU A 74 6.08 -19.73 -2.86
C GLU A 74 4.59 -19.38 -2.72
N MET A 75 3.93 -19.84 -1.65
CA MET A 75 2.53 -19.49 -1.38
C MET A 75 2.30 -18.00 -1.22
N LEU A 76 3.23 -17.27 -0.59
CA LEU A 76 3.17 -15.82 -0.41
C LEU A 76 3.29 -15.04 -1.72
N LEU A 77 3.71 -15.65 -2.83
CA LEU A 77 3.65 -15.06 -4.17
C LEU A 77 2.20 -15.03 -4.71
N HIS A 78 1.30 -15.84 -4.15
CA HIS A 78 -0.10 -15.98 -4.57
C HIS A 78 -1.08 -15.46 -3.50
N PRO A 79 -1.13 -14.15 -3.20
CA PRO A 79 -1.86 -13.57 -2.06
C PRO A 79 -3.38 -13.74 -2.14
N GLN A 80 -3.94 -14.21 -3.24
CA GLN A 80 -5.36 -14.56 -3.39
C GLN A 80 -5.75 -15.81 -2.59
N GLU A 81 -4.81 -16.69 -2.25
CA GLU A 81 -5.05 -17.94 -1.53
C GLU A 81 -4.93 -17.78 0.01
N ARG A 82 -5.47 -16.68 0.56
CA ARG A 82 -5.28 -16.30 1.98
C ARG A 82 -5.62 -17.40 2.99
N ILE A 83 -6.63 -18.22 2.72
CA ILE A 83 -7.02 -19.32 3.62
C ILE A 83 -5.91 -20.35 3.69
N ARG A 84 -5.43 -20.80 2.53
CA ARG A 84 -4.36 -21.79 2.42
C ARG A 84 -3.04 -21.30 3.01
N ILE A 85 -2.72 -20.01 2.80
CA ILE A 85 -1.56 -19.36 3.41
C ILE A 85 -1.64 -19.38 4.93
N ARG A 86 -2.81 -19.08 5.52
CA ARG A 86 -3.02 -19.15 6.97
C ARG A 86 -2.92 -20.58 7.52
N GLU A 87 -3.48 -21.55 6.83
CA GLU A 87 -3.37 -22.97 7.23
C GLU A 87 -1.91 -23.41 7.27
N HIS A 88 -1.13 -23.05 6.24
CA HIS A 88 0.29 -23.37 6.18
C HIS A 88 1.10 -22.65 7.28
N TYR A 89 0.78 -21.40 7.57
CA TYR A 89 1.37 -20.66 8.69
C TYR A 89 1.16 -21.36 10.03
N TYR A 90 -0.08 -21.81 10.32
CA TYR A 90 -0.36 -22.56 11.56
C TYR A 90 0.33 -23.93 11.59
N PHE A 91 0.48 -24.56 10.44
CA PHE A 91 1.24 -25.80 10.34
C PHE A 91 2.72 -25.61 10.68
N ILE A 92 3.35 -24.58 10.14
CA ILE A 92 4.75 -24.26 10.45
C ILE A 92 4.93 -23.94 11.93
N LEU A 93 4.05 -23.15 12.54
CA LEU A 93 4.13 -22.80 13.97
C LEU A 93 4.14 -24.01 14.90
N GLN A 94 3.50 -25.12 14.51
CA GLN A 94 3.44 -26.34 15.29
C GLN A 94 4.65 -27.25 15.03
N HIS A 95 5.51 -26.90 14.08
CA HIS A 95 6.63 -27.76 13.71
C HIS A 95 7.78 -27.65 14.73
N PRO A 96 8.17 -28.75 15.39
CA PRO A 96 9.07 -28.73 16.54
C PRO A 96 10.51 -28.32 16.19
N LEU A 97 10.89 -28.37 14.90
CA LEU A 97 12.24 -28.14 14.43
C LEU A 97 12.51 -26.69 13.97
N LEU A 98 11.51 -25.80 13.99
CA LEU A 98 11.65 -24.48 13.39
C LEU A 98 12.76 -23.63 14.03
N ASN A 99 12.97 -23.76 15.32
CA ASN A 99 13.91 -22.95 16.10
C ASN A 99 15.30 -23.58 16.29
N ILE A 100 15.64 -24.62 15.53
CA ILE A 100 16.89 -25.37 15.67
C ILE A 100 17.99 -24.79 14.79
N ASP A 101 17.63 -24.26 13.62
CA ASP A 101 18.51 -23.69 12.61
C ASP A 101 18.29 -22.17 12.55
N GLU A 102 19.34 -21.42 12.87
CA GLU A 102 19.27 -19.96 12.95
C GLU A 102 18.98 -19.30 11.59
N GLU A 103 19.45 -19.89 10.49
CA GLU A 103 19.21 -19.34 9.15
C GLU A 103 17.78 -19.57 8.68
N VAL A 104 17.24 -20.76 8.99
CA VAL A 104 15.84 -21.11 8.72
C VAL A 104 14.89 -20.23 9.55
N GLU A 105 15.21 -20.02 10.82
CA GLU A 105 14.42 -19.16 11.70
C GLU A 105 14.40 -17.70 11.23
N LEU A 106 15.56 -17.17 10.82
CA LEU A 106 15.68 -15.80 10.31
C LEU A 106 14.90 -15.63 9.02
N GLU A 107 15.04 -16.58 8.07
CA GLU A 107 14.28 -16.57 6.82
C GLU A 107 12.77 -16.61 7.10
N TYR A 108 12.32 -17.50 7.95
CA TYR A 108 10.90 -17.57 8.35
C TYR A 108 10.40 -16.24 8.92
N SER A 109 11.19 -15.64 9.82
CA SER A 109 10.82 -14.36 10.45
C SER A 109 10.70 -13.22 9.43
N ILE A 110 11.52 -13.21 8.38
CA ILE A 110 11.40 -12.26 7.26
C ILE A 110 10.12 -12.51 6.47
N GLN A 111 9.80 -13.78 6.17
CA GLN A 111 8.56 -14.14 5.45
C GLN A 111 7.30 -13.78 6.25
N LEU A 112 7.36 -13.79 7.59
CA LEU A 112 6.25 -13.35 8.44
C LEU A 112 5.86 -11.89 8.22
N ILE A 113 6.78 -10.99 7.90
CA ILE A 113 6.43 -9.60 7.57
C ILE A 113 5.46 -9.59 6.38
N ARG A 114 5.82 -10.31 5.30
CA ARG A 114 4.96 -10.41 4.11
C ARG A 114 3.64 -11.09 4.41
N PHE A 115 3.64 -12.16 5.22
CA PHE A 115 2.43 -12.83 5.65
C PHE A 115 1.46 -11.90 6.37
N PHE A 116 1.93 -11.14 7.35
CA PHE A 116 1.11 -10.19 8.11
C PHE A 116 0.56 -9.09 7.21
N VAL A 117 1.37 -8.54 6.30
CA VAL A 117 0.92 -7.55 5.31
C VAL A 117 -0.20 -8.13 4.42
N ILE A 118 -0.05 -9.35 3.88
CA ILE A 118 -1.05 -10.00 3.01
C ILE A 118 -2.34 -10.29 3.77
N THR A 119 -2.24 -10.69 5.04
CA THR A 119 -3.41 -11.01 5.87
C THR A 119 -4.07 -9.79 6.50
N GLY A 120 -3.44 -8.60 6.38
CA GLY A 120 -3.95 -7.33 6.89
C GLY A 120 -3.61 -7.04 8.36
N ASP A 121 -2.76 -7.84 8.98
CA ASP A 121 -2.24 -7.62 10.32
C ASP A 121 -1.02 -6.67 10.27
N LEU A 122 -1.31 -5.38 10.11
CA LEU A 122 -0.24 -4.38 9.95
C LEU A 122 0.52 -4.11 11.25
N ASP A 123 -0.12 -4.28 12.40
CA ASP A 123 0.52 -4.13 13.71
C ASP A 123 1.52 -5.28 13.92
N GLY A 124 1.10 -6.52 13.68
CA GLY A 124 1.99 -7.70 13.73
C GLY A 124 3.18 -7.60 12.75
N ALA A 125 2.96 -7.05 11.55
CA ALA A 125 4.05 -6.76 10.62
C ALA A 125 5.04 -5.74 11.20
N GLY A 126 4.54 -4.65 11.80
CA GLY A 126 5.36 -3.62 12.43
C GLY A 126 6.19 -4.14 13.59
N GLU A 127 5.60 -4.95 14.48
CA GLU A 127 6.31 -5.60 15.59
C GLU A 127 7.43 -6.52 15.08
N LYS A 128 7.15 -7.32 14.05
CA LYS A 128 8.15 -8.21 13.45
C LYS A 128 9.29 -7.45 12.79
N ILE A 129 9.02 -6.32 12.14
CA ILE A 129 10.04 -5.44 11.59
C ILE A 129 10.95 -4.90 12.70
N GLN A 130 10.38 -4.40 13.81
CA GLN A 130 11.16 -3.89 14.94
C GLN A 130 12.03 -4.97 15.61
N GLU A 131 11.51 -6.20 15.70
CA GLU A 131 12.28 -7.34 16.17
C GLU A 131 13.49 -7.61 15.27
N LEU A 132 13.26 -7.69 13.95
CA LEU A 132 14.28 -8.06 12.97
C LEU A 132 15.33 -6.97 12.73
N GLU A 133 15.04 -5.70 13.06
CA GLU A 133 16.04 -4.63 13.02
C GLU A 133 17.34 -4.97 13.78
N LYS A 134 17.22 -5.71 14.88
CA LYS A 134 18.35 -6.14 15.73
C LYS A 134 19.19 -7.25 15.08
N PHE A 135 18.65 -7.91 14.05
CA PHE A 135 19.26 -9.05 13.38
C PHE A 135 19.74 -8.77 11.96
N LYS A 136 19.69 -7.53 11.50
CA LYS A 136 20.08 -7.13 10.15
C LYS A 136 21.51 -7.55 9.76
N GLU A 137 22.43 -7.48 10.73
CA GLU A 137 23.83 -7.83 10.50
C GLU A 137 24.06 -9.33 10.23
N PHE A 138 23.09 -10.19 10.56
CA PHE A 138 23.13 -11.63 10.32
C PHE A 138 22.48 -12.05 9.01
N MET A 139 21.81 -11.12 8.34
CA MET A 139 21.12 -11.40 7.09
C MET A 139 22.13 -11.56 5.95
N ASN A 140 21.94 -12.59 5.14
CA ASN A 140 22.61 -12.68 3.85
C ASN A 140 22.03 -11.67 2.85
N GLN A 141 22.61 -11.56 1.65
CA GLN A 141 22.19 -10.54 0.67
C GLN A 141 20.71 -10.71 0.24
N GLU A 142 20.24 -11.94 0.06
CA GLU A 142 18.84 -12.21 -0.31
C GLU A 142 17.88 -11.85 0.82
N GLN A 143 18.18 -12.27 2.04
CA GLN A 143 17.42 -11.94 3.24
C GLN A 143 17.35 -10.43 3.47
N TYR A 144 18.47 -9.73 3.31
CA TYR A 144 18.53 -8.29 3.45
C TYR A 144 17.71 -7.55 2.39
N TYR A 145 17.73 -8.05 1.15
CA TYR A 145 16.87 -7.59 0.05
C TYR A 145 15.38 -7.77 0.37
N LEU A 146 14.97 -8.99 0.75
CA LEU A 146 13.58 -9.30 1.09
C LEU A 146 13.08 -8.50 2.28
N PHE A 147 13.92 -8.36 3.31
CA PHE A 147 13.59 -7.56 4.49
C PHE A 147 13.21 -6.13 4.08
N HIS A 148 14.05 -5.44 3.30
CA HIS A 148 13.76 -4.06 2.87
C HIS A 148 12.54 -3.99 1.95
N LYS A 149 12.38 -4.93 1.04
CA LYS A 149 11.19 -5.00 0.18
C LYS A 149 9.91 -5.16 1.01
N TYR A 150 9.91 -6.03 2.01
CA TYR A 150 8.72 -6.27 2.83
C TYR A 150 8.45 -5.14 3.83
N CYS A 151 9.49 -4.49 4.34
CA CYS A 151 9.34 -3.23 5.08
C CYS A 151 8.72 -2.13 4.20
N GLY A 152 9.11 -2.07 2.93
CA GLY A 152 8.47 -1.20 1.94
C GLY A 152 6.99 -1.52 1.76
N ASN A 153 6.62 -2.81 1.64
CA ASN A 153 5.22 -3.23 1.54
C ASN A 153 4.40 -2.81 2.76
N HIS A 154 4.93 -2.98 3.97
CA HIS A 154 4.29 -2.52 5.20
C HIS A 154 4.07 -1.01 5.19
N ASN A 155 5.13 -0.23 4.89
CA ASN A 155 5.05 1.23 4.85
C ASN A 155 4.04 1.73 3.79
N TYR A 156 3.97 1.06 2.63
CA TYR A 156 2.96 1.35 1.62
C TYR A 156 1.53 1.16 2.16
N MET A 157 1.30 0.06 2.87
CA MET A 157 -0.02 -0.27 3.41
C MET A 157 -0.49 0.70 4.52
N ILE A 158 0.44 1.22 5.32
CA ILE A 158 0.14 2.28 6.32
C ILE A 158 0.18 3.70 5.72
N LYS A 159 0.23 3.81 4.37
CA LYS A 159 0.26 5.07 3.61
C LYS A 159 1.52 5.94 3.84
N ASN A 160 2.60 5.39 4.36
CA ASN A 160 3.90 6.05 4.47
C ASN A 160 4.68 5.87 3.17
N PHE A 161 4.22 6.52 2.10
CA PHE A 161 4.70 6.30 0.74
C PHE A 161 6.14 6.77 0.50
N ASP A 162 6.61 7.81 1.21
CA ASP A 162 8.00 8.28 1.10
C ASP A 162 8.98 7.22 1.61
N GLU A 163 8.71 6.66 2.79
CA GLU A 163 9.55 5.59 3.35
C GLU A 163 9.43 4.31 2.53
N ALA A 164 8.22 3.96 2.06
CA ALA A 164 8.04 2.81 1.16
C ALA A 164 8.92 2.93 -0.09
N LEU A 165 8.91 4.10 -0.75
CA LEU A 165 9.71 4.35 -1.94
C LEU A 165 11.21 4.24 -1.65
N ASN A 166 11.69 4.82 -0.53
CA ASN A 166 13.10 4.75 -0.13
C ASN A 166 13.54 3.29 0.10
N LEU A 167 12.73 2.51 0.79
CA LEU A 167 13.00 1.09 1.08
C LEU A 167 13.02 0.23 -0.19
N TYR A 168 12.11 0.47 -1.13
CA TYR A 168 12.11 -0.23 -2.41
C TYR A 168 13.30 0.13 -3.29
N LEU A 169 13.70 1.41 -3.34
CA LEU A 169 14.91 1.84 -4.07
C LEU A 169 16.18 1.27 -3.44
N LEU A 170 16.21 1.13 -2.11
CA LEU A 170 17.29 0.43 -1.44
C LEU A 170 17.30 -1.06 -1.79
N ALA A 171 16.13 -1.72 -1.78
CA ALA A 171 16.00 -3.11 -2.19
C ALA A 171 16.45 -3.31 -3.65
N GLU A 172 16.09 -2.43 -4.59
CA GLU A 172 16.59 -2.48 -5.97
C GLU A 172 18.12 -2.44 -6.04
N LYS A 173 18.74 -1.54 -5.27
CA LYS A 173 20.21 -1.37 -5.26
C LYS A 173 20.97 -2.58 -4.74
N ILE A 174 20.40 -3.32 -3.78
CA ILE A 174 21.04 -4.46 -3.12
C ILE A 174 20.58 -5.81 -3.65
N ALA A 175 19.62 -5.82 -4.58
CA ALA A 175 19.04 -7.04 -5.15
C ALA A 175 20.13 -8.00 -5.64
N PRO A 176 20.14 -9.26 -5.22
CA PRO A 176 21.08 -10.24 -5.72
C PRO A 176 20.77 -10.60 -7.18
N SER A 177 21.78 -11.04 -7.94
CA SER A 177 21.62 -11.45 -9.35
C SER A 177 20.74 -12.68 -9.54
N SER A 178 20.46 -13.42 -8.46
CA SER A 178 19.59 -14.61 -8.43
C SER A 178 18.10 -14.30 -8.37
N VAL A 179 17.71 -13.02 -8.21
CA VAL A 179 16.29 -12.64 -8.13
C VAL A 179 15.59 -12.95 -9.43
N LEU A 180 14.45 -13.62 -9.34
CA LEU A 180 13.64 -13.97 -10.50
C LEU A 180 13.11 -12.72 -11.23
N PRO A 181 12.96 -12.76 -12.57
CA PRO A 181 12.42 -11.63 -13.33
C PRO A 181 11.08 -11.12 -12.80
N THR A 182 10.14 -12.01 -12.48
CA THR A 182 8.83 -11.67 -11.93
C THR A 182 8.93 -10.94 -10.58
N GLU A 183 9.88 -11.33 -9.75
CA GLU A 183 10.16 -10.68 -8.47
C GLU A 183 10.75 -9.27 -8.66
N CYS A 184 11.60 -9.07 -9.66
CA CYS A 184 12.07 -7.75 -10.11
C CYS A 184 10.89 -6.91 -10.64
N GLY A 185 10.01 -7.51 -11.42
CA GLY A 185 8.78 -6.87 -11.91
C GLY A 185 7.90 -6.37 -10.76
N ASP A 186 7.71 -7.19 -9.71
CA ASP A 186 6.95 -6.80 -8.52
C ASP A 186 7.61 -5.65 -7.75
N LEU A 187 8.93 -5.63 -7.64
CA LEU A 187 9.66 -4.53 -7.02
C LEU A 187 9.49 -3.24 -7.84
N TYR A 188 9.68 -3.29 -9.15
CA TYR A 188 9.50 -2.12 -10.01
C TYR A 188 8.08 -1.60 -10.00
N TYR A 189 7.09 -2.49 -9.99
CA TYR A 189 5.70 -2.09 -9.83
C TYR A 189 5.45 -1.41 -8.47
N SER A 190 6.03 -1.91 -7.39
CA SER A 190 5.92 -1.32 -6.05
C SER A 190 6.56 0.07 -5.98
N ILE A 191 7.72 0.27 -6.62
CA ILE A 191 8.34 1.59 -6.79
C ILE A 191 7.40 2.51 -7.56
N ALA A 192 6.84 2.03 -8.67
CA ALA A 192 5.97 2.81 -9.55
C ALA A 192 4.72 3.32 -8.83
N ILE A 193 4.02 2.45 -8.11
CA ILE A 193 2.80 2.84 -7.38
C ILE A 193 3.11 3.77 -6.21
N SER A 194 4.22 3.56 -5.50
CA SER A 194 4.64 4.47 -4.42
C SER A 194 4.99 5.85 -4.96
N ALA A 195 5.73 5.91 -6.07
CA ALA A 195 6.05 7.15 -6.74
C ALA A 195 4.80 7.87 -7.27
N ALA A 196 3.81 7.13 -7.78
CA ALA A 196 2.54 7.68 -8.23
C ALA A 196 1.73 8.30 -7.07
N GLN A 197 1.74 7.69 -5.88
CA GLN A 197 1.11 8.27 -4.68
C GLN A 197 1.78 9.58 -4.25
N LEU A 198 3.09 9.68 -4.46
CA LEU A 198 3.89 10.88 -4.17
C LEU A 198 3.90 11.90 -5.31
N HIS A 199 3.13 11.70 -6.37
CA HIS A 199 3.14 12.54 -7.58
C HIS A 199 4.51 12.65 -8.28
N LYS A 200 5.43 11.72 -8.03
CA LYS A 200 6.73 11.62 -8.74
C LYS A 200 6.50 10.95 -10.10
N ASN A 201 5.77 11.63 -10.98
CA ASN A 201 5.17 11.05 -12.19
C ASN A 201 6.20 10.46 -13.18
N GLU A 202 7.38 11.10 -13.34
CA GLU A 202 8.45 10.57 -14.22
C GLU A 202 9.04 9.26 -13.68
N VAL A 203 9.20 9.15 -12.35
CA VAL A 203 9.66 7.92 -11.68
C VAL A 203 8.60 6.84 -11.83
N ALA A 204 7.33 7.18 -11.60
CA ALA A 204 6.21 6.25 -11.74
C ALA A 204 6.10 5.71 -13.18
N ASP A 205 6.23 6.57 -14.20
CA ASP A 205 6.22 6.15 -15.62
C ASP A 205 7.39 5.20 -15.92
N LYS A 206 8.62 5.60 -15.55
CA LYS A 206 9.83 4.79 -15.79
C LYS A 206 9.67 3.37 -15.22
N TYR A 207 9.35 3.27 -13.94
CA TYR A 207 9.29 1.97 -13.28
C TYR A 207 8.05 1.15 -13.67
N SER A 208 6.93 1.79 -14.02
CA SER A 208 5.78 1.09 -14.60
C SER A 208 6.12 0.43 -15.94
N ARG A 209 6.91 1.10 -16.80
CA ARG A 209 7.36 0.53 -18.08
C ARG A 209 8.35 -0.61 -17.86
N MET A 210 9.26 -0.49 -16.90
CA MET A 210 10.20 -1.57 -16.56
C MET A 210 9.45 -2.81 -16.05
N ALA A 211 8.47 -2.62 -15.17
CA ALA A 211 7.62 -3.70 -14.69
C ALA A 211 6.78 -4.32 -15.83
N LEU A 212 6.18 -3.48 -16.68
CA LEU A 212 5.37 -3.93 -17.82
C LEU A 212 6.18 -4.81 -18.78
N ALA A 213 7.39 -4.40 -19.13
CA ALA A 213 8.25 -5.18 -20.05
C ALA A 213 8.52 -6.59 -19.50
N ILE A 214 8.82 -6.71 -18.19
CA ILE A 214 9.03 -8.02 -17.57
C ILE A 214 7.74 -8.85 -17.59
N TYR A 215 6.59 -8.24 -17.21
CA TYR A 215 5.34 -8.99 -17.15
C TYR A 215 4.78 -9.39 -18.52
N GLU A 216 5.12 -8.62 -19.58
CA GLU A 216 4.82 -9.03 -20.96
C GLU A 216 5.69 -10.23 -21.38
N GLU A 217 6.99 -10.22 -21.04
CA GLU A 217 7.91 -11.34 -21.33
C GLU A 217 7.53 -12.60 -20.56
N GLU A 218 7.19 -12.47 -19.28
CA GLU A 218 6.82 -13.58 -18.38
C GLU A 218 5.33 -13.99 -18.49
N PHE A 219 4.56 -13.39 -19.39
CA PHE A 219 3.13 -13.67 -19.60
C PHE A 219 2.28 -13.59 -18.32
N VAL A 220 2.38 -12.49 -17.56
CA VAL A 220 1.58 -12.24 -16.34
C VAL A 220 0.44 -11.26 -16.60
N PRO A 221 -0.69 -11.71 -17.22
CA PRO A 221 -1.70 -10.79 -17.79
C PRO A 221 -2.35 -9.86 -16.77
N LYS A 222 -2.54 -10.32 -15.53
CA LYS A 222 -3.10 -9.49 -14.46
C LYS A 222 -2.18 -8.29 -14.17
N ARG A 223 -0.88 -8.53 -14.03
CA ARG A 223 0.12 -7.48 -13.78
C ARG A 223 0.27 -6.52 -14.95
N ILE A 224 0.14 -7.03 -16.18
CA ILE A 224 0.10 -6.19 -17.39
C ILE A 224 -1.04 -5.17 -17.30
N VAL A 225 -2.25 -5.59 -16.89
CA VAL A 225 -3.39 -4.68 -16.71
C VAL A 225 -3.10 -3.65 -15.63
N GLU A 226 -2.58 -4.05 -14.49
CA GLU A 226 -2.22 -3.16 -13.38
C GLU A 226 -1.18 -2.12 -13.80
N CYS A 227 -0.16 -2.51 -14.56
CA CYS A 227 0.81 -1.58 -15.13
C CYS A 227 0.18 -0.58 -16.11
N HIS A 228 -0.71 -1.04 -16.99
CA HIS A 228 -1.41 -0.15 -17.92
C HIS A 228 -2.33 0.83 -17.21
N ILE A 229 -3.00 0.44 -16.12
CA ILE A 229 -3.80 1.36 -15.29
C ILE A 229 -2.88 2.44 -14.70
N ASN A 230 -1.75 2.04 -14.09
CA ASN A 230 -0.83 3.00 -13.48
C ASN A 230 -0.20 3.95 -14.51
N LEU A 231 0.18 3.43 -15.70
CA LEU A 231 0.65 4.25 -16.82
C LEU A 231 -0.46 5.21 -17.29
N GLY A 232 -1.70 4.76 -17.38
CA GLY A 232 -2.83 5.62 -17.75
C GLY A 232 -2.98 6.82 -16.83
N ILE A 233 -2.95 6.58 -15.51
CA ILE A 233 -3.01 7.63 -14.48
C ILE A 233 -1.78 8.55 -14.58
N THR A 234 -0.60 7.98 -14.67
CA THR A 234 0.66 8.72 -14.71
C THR A 234 0.77 9.59 -15.97
N GLN A 235 0.40 9.06 -17.14
CA GLN A 235 0.40 9.81 -18.39
C GLN A 235 -0.62 10.95 -18.40
N GLN A 236 -1.78 10.77 -17.74
CA GLN A 236 -2.74 11.87 -17.56
C GLN A 236 -2.13 13.00 -16.75
N ARG A 237 -1.43 12.67 -15.65
CA ARG A 237 -0.73 13.66 -14.80
C ARG A 237 0.40 14.36 -15.55
N LEU A 238 1.10 13.65 -16.44
CA LEU A 238 2.10 14.21 -17.36
C LEU A 238 1.51 14.96 -18.56
N LYS A 239 0.18 15.15 -18.60
CA LYS A 239 -0.58 15.82 -19.68
C LYS A 239 -0.46 15.12 -21.05
N ASN A 240 -0.02 13.87 -21.09
CA ASN A 240 0.04 13.05 -22.28
C ASN A 240 -1.29 12.31 -22.48
N PHE A 241 -2.38 13.05 -22.70
CA PHE A 241 -3.75 12.58 -22.68
C PHE A 241 -4.05 11.44 -23.65
N LYS A 242 -3.44 11.46 -24.84
CA LYS A 242 -3.60 10.38 -25.81
C LYS A 242 -3.00 9.07 -25.28
N ALA A 243 -1.76 9.11 -24.79
CA ALA A 243 -1.11 7.94 -24.22
C ALA A 243 -1.86 7.40 -22.99
N SER A 244 -2.37 8.29 -22.12
CA SER A 244 -3.21 7.94 -20.99
C SER A 244 -4.42 7.11 -21.42
N LEU A 245 -5.20 7.63 -22.38
CA LEU A 245 -6.40 6.95 -22.86
C LEU A 245 -6.08 5.62 -23.56
N ASP A 246 -4.99 5.55 -24.31
CA ASP A 246 -4.53 4.33 -24.97
C ASP A 246 -4.20 3.25 -23.93
N HIS A 247 -3.48 3.57 -22.87
CA HIS A 247 -3.16 2.64 -21.79
C HIS A 247 -4.43 2.17 -21.06
N LEU A 248 -5.35 3.05 -20.70
CA LEU A 248 -6.62 2.69 -20.06
C LEU A 248 -7.47 1.75 -20.94
N LYS A 249 -7.53 2.01 -22.26
CA LYS A 249 -8.24 1.15 -23.21
C LYS A 249 -7.61 -0.24 -23.33
N ILE A 250 -6.27 -0.34 -23.28
CA ILE A 250 -5.58 -1.62 -23.28
C ILE A 250 -5.93 -2.38 -21.99
N ALA A 251 -5.88 -1.72 -20.84
CA ALA A 251 -6.26 -2.31 -19.55
C ALA A 251 -7.68 -2.89 -19.59
N LEU A 252 -8.66 -2.13 -20.08
CA LEU A 252 -10.04 -2.60 -20.26
C LEU A 252 -10.14 -3.78 -21.22
N LYS A 253 -9.45 -3.74 -22.35
CA LYS A 253 -9.48 -4.82 -23.35
C LYS A 253 -8.95 -6.13 -22.77
N ILE A 254 -7.84 -6.09 -22.06
CA ILE A 254 -7.25 -7.28 -21.44
C ILE A 254 -8.11 -7.73 -20.26
N GLY A 255 -8.54 -6.81 -19.38
CA GLY A 255 -9.41 -7.11 -18.23
C GLY A 255 -10.70 -7.83 -18.64
N LYS A 256 -11.35 -7.38 -19.73
CA LYS A 256 -12.55 -8.04 -20.31
C LYS A 256 -12.24 -9.47 -20.78
N LYS A 257 -11.09 -9.69 -21.44
CA LYS A 257 -10.69 -11.04 -21.86
C LYS A 257 -10.41 -11.98 -20.72
N LEU A 258 -9.86 -11.44 -19.62
CA LEU A 258 -9.53 -12.22 -18.42
C LEU A 258 -10.76 -12.43 -17.50
N ASN A 259 -11.83 -11.67 -17.71
CA ASN A 259 -13.03 -11.65 -16.87
C ASN A 259 -12.71 -11.41 -15.38
N ILE A 260 -11.83 -10.45 -15.08
CA ILE A 260 -11.41 -10.12 -13.71
C ILE A 260 -12.11 -8.85 -13.27
N ASN A 261 -13.21 -8.98 -12.52
CA ASN A 261 -14.06 -7.86 -12.12
C ASN A 261 -13.30 -6.75 -11.40
N ASN A 262 -12.36 -7.08 -10.51
CA ASN A 262 -11.55 -6.08 -9.79
C ASN A 262 -10.73 -5.18 -10.72
N LEU A 263 -10.18 -5.73 -11.80
CA LEU A 263 -9.42 -4.94 -12.79
C LEU A 263 -10.35 -4.14 -13.69
N LEU A 264 -11.53 -4.69 -13.97
CA LEU A 264 -12.54 -4.02 -14.80
C LEU A 264 -13.08 -2.77 -14.10
N TYR A 265 -13.49 -2.88 -12.82
CA TYR A 265 -14.02 -1.69 -12.15
C TYR A 265 -12.96 -0.61 -12.00
N ILE A 266 -11.70 -0.96 -11.65
CA ILE A 266 -10.61 0.02 -11.54
C ILE A 266 -10.34 0.70 -12.89
N SER A 267 -10.34 -0.07 -13.99
CA SER A 267 -10.11 0.47 -15.34
C SER A 267 -11.24 1.37 -15.79
N GLU A 268 -12.51 0.96 -15.60
CA GLU A 268 -13.70 1.75 -15.93
C GLU A 268 -13.76 3.04 -15.09
N PHE A 269 -13.42 2.94 -13.79
CA PHE A 269 -13.35 4.09 -12.89
C PHE A 269 -12.33 5.13 -13.38
N ASN A 270 -11.13 4.71 -13.73
CA ASN A 270 -10.09 5.61 -14.22
C ASN A 270 -10.43 6.19 -15.61
N CYS A 271 -11.08 5.43 -16.49
CA CYS A 271 -11.64 5.98 -17.74
C CYS A 271 -12.67 7.06 -17.45
N SER A 272 -13.56 6.84 -16.49
CA SER A 272 -14.58 7.83 -16.12
C SER A 272 -13.93 9.12 -15.60
N ILE A 273 -12.93 9.01 -14.70
CA ILE A 273 -12.17 10.19 -14.22
C ILE A 273 -11.48 10.91 -15.38
N PHE A 274 -10.87 10.17 -16.31
CA PHE A 274 -10.24 10.74 -17.49
C PHE A 274 -11.24 11.59 -18.29
N TYR A 275 -12.40 11.04 -18.63
CA TYR A 275 -13.41 11.75 -19.41
C TYR A 275 -14.05 12.91 -18.64
N TYR A 276 -14.22 12.79 -17.32
CA TYR A 276 -14.68 13.90 -16.47
C TYR A 276 -13.71 15.08 -16.52
N ALA A 277 -12.40 14.82 -16.37
CA ALA A 277 -11.37 15.86 -16.44
C ALA A 277 -11.33 16.57 -17.81
N HIS A 278 -11.73 15.86 -18.88
CA HIS A 278 -11.83 16.42 -20.24
C HIS A 278 -13.21 16.97 -20.57
N ARG A 279 -14.11 17.07 -19.58
CA ARG A 279 -15.48 17.58 -19.70
C ARG A 279 -16.37 16.79 -20.69
N ASP A 280 -15.99 15.57 -21.04
CA ASP A 280 -16.85 14.62 -21.73
C ASP A 280 -17.67 13.83 -20.70
N PHE A 281 -18.66 14.51 -20.13
CA PHE A 281 -19.50 13.96 -19.08
C PHE A 281 -20.35 12.76 -19.54
N ASN A 282 -20.66 12.65 -20.85
CA ASN A 282 -21.39 11.51 -21.36
C ASN A 282 -20.57 10.23 -21.31
N SER A 283 -19.34 10.29 -21.80
CA SER A 283 -18.41 9.15 -21.72
C SER A 283 -18.05 8.83 -20.27
N SER A 284 -17.88 9.86 -19.41
CA SER A 284 -17.64 9.67 -17.98
C SER A 284 -18.77 8.89 -17.31
N ILE A 285 -20.03 9.30 -17.51
CA ILE A 285 -21.21 8.60 -16.97
C ILE A 285 -21.25 7.16 -17.48
N HIS A 286 -21.07 6.94 -18.79
CA HIS A 286 -21.09 5.61 -19.37
C HIS A 286 -20.06 4.67 -18.73
N HIS A 287 -18.81 5.12 -18.58
CA HIS A 287 -17.76 4.33 -17.93
C HIS A 287 -18.05 4.09 -16.44
N MET A 288 -18.63 5.08 -15.73
CA MET A 288 -18.96 4.91 -14.33
C MET A 288 -20.16 3.96 -14.11
N GLU A 289 -21.16 3.99 -14.98
CA GLU A 289 -22.25 3.00 -14.94
C GLU A 289 -21.73 1.58 -15.20
N ASN A 290 -20.79 1.42 -16.13
CA ASN A 290 -20.10 0.13 -16.32
C ASN A 290 -19.30 -0.28 -15.10
N CYS A 291 -18.59 0.65 -14.48
CA CYS A 291 -17.82 0.43 -13.26
C CYS A 291 -18.69 -0.16 -12.13
N LEU A 292 -19.87 0.40 -11.90
CA LEU A 292 -20.82 -0.07 -10.87
C LEU A 292 -21.22 -1.54 -11.04
N ASN A 293 -21.20 -2.09 -12.28
CA ASN A 293 -21.51 -3.49 -12.53
C ASN A 293 -20.40 -4.44 -12.05
N TYR A 294 -19.20 -3.93 -11.81
CA TYR A 294 -18.03 -4.73 -11.43
C TYR A 294 -17.56 -4.50 -10.00
N ILE A 295 -18.04 -3.44 -9.32
CA ILE A 295 -17.67 -3.16 -7.91
C ILE A 295 -18.32 -4.22 -7.02
N PRO A 296 -17.55 -4.97 -6.21
CA PRO A 296 -18.10 -5.92 -5.24
C PRO A 296 -19.07 -5.26 -4.25
N ASP A 297 -20.06 -6.00 -3.78
CA ASP A 297 -21.10 -5.45 -2.91
C ASP A 297 -20.57 -4.92 -1.58
N GLU A 298 -19.54 -5.54 -1.06
CA GLU A 298 -18.82 -5.13 0.16
C GLU A 298 -17.97 -3.86 0.01
N TYR A 299 -17.70 -3.38 -1.21
CA TYR A 299 -16.87 -2.19 -1.47
C TYR A 299 -17.72 -0.91 -1.47
N ILE A 300 -18.31 -0.64 -0.30
CA ILE A 300 -19.28 0.45 -0.13
C ILE A 300 -18.66 1.83 -0.40
N ALA A 301 -17.40 2.06 0.05
CA ALA A 301 -16.69 3.31 -0.19
C ALA A 301 -16.50 3.59 -1.69
N ASP A 302 -16.11 2.57 -2.47
CA ASP A 302 -15.92 2.69 -3.92
C ASP A 302 -17.25 2.94 -4.64
N LYS A 303 -18.34 2.26 -4.23
CA LYS A 303 -19.67 2.54 -4.76
C LYS A 303 -20.11 3.97 -4.48
N LEU A 304 -19.86 4.46 -3.25
CA LEU A 304 -20.22 5.82 -2.88
C LEU A 304 -19.40 6.86 -3.66
N ALA A 305 -18.09 6.63 -3.85
CA ALA A 305 -17.24 7.47 -4.68
C ALA A 305 -17.71 7.47 -6.16
N ALA A 306 -18.14 6.32 -6.68
CA ALA A 306 -18.74 6.24 -8.01
C ALA A 306 -20.00 7.09 -8.13
N TYR A 307 -20.89 7.05 -7.13
CA TYR A 307 -22.08 7.90 -7.11
C TYR A 307 -21.72 9.38 -7.00
N CYS A 308 -20.69 9.75 -6.21
CA CYS A 308 -20.22 11.14 -6.16
C CYS A 308 -19.81 11.64 -7.54
N LEU A 309 -19.06 10.87 -8.31
CA LEU A 309 -18.65 11.29 -9.65
C LEU A 309 -19.83 11.36 -10.63
N LEU A 310 -20.78 10.43 -10.57
CA LEU A 310 -22.02 10.49 -11.35
C LEU A 310 -22.84 11.74 -11.02
N VAL A 311 -22.97 12.09 -9.74
CA VAL A 311 -23.64 13.31 -9.28
C VAL A 311 -22.92 14.54 -9.81
N LYS A 312 -21.58 14.62 -9.72
CA LYS A 312 -20.76 15.71 -10.28
C LYS A 312 -21.00 15.85 -11.79
N CYS A 313 -20.98 14.74 -12.54
CA CYS A 313 -21.25 14.76 -13.99
C CYS A 313 -22.65 15.28 -14.34
N CYS A 314 -23.67 14.80 -13.64
CA CYS A 314 -25.05 15.24 -13.85
C CYS A 314 -25.25 16.72 -13.49
N PHE A 315 -24.60 17.16 -12.40
CA PHE A 315 -24.63 18.57 -11.99
C PHE A 315 -24.03 19.49 -13.07
N GLU A 316 -22.84 19.16 -13.59
CA GLU A 316 -22.17 19.92 -14.65
C GLU A 316 -22.99 19.94 -15.97
N LYS A 317 -23.72 18.88 -16.25
CA LYS A 317 -24.62 18.77 -17.41
C LYS A 317 -25.98 19.44 -17.22
N GLN A 318 -26.31 19.82 -15.99
CA GLN A 318 -27.66 20.24 -15.61
C GLN A 318 -28.72 19.14 -15.86
N ASP A 319 -28.33 17.87 -15.74
CA ASP A 319 -29.20 16.70 -15.83
C ASP A 319 -29.86 16.42 -14.48
N TYR A 320 -30.97 17.09 -14.21
CA TYR A 320 -31.70 16.99 -12.94
C TYR A 320 -32.30 15.60 -12.71
N ILE A 321 -32.65 14.86 -13.75
CA ILE A 321 -33.23 13.51 -13.63
C ILE A 321 -32.14 12.53 -13.22
N GLY A 322 -31.02 12.53 -13.90
CA GLY A 322 -29.84 11.71 -13.54
C GLY A 322 -29.32 12.03 -12.14
N LEU A 323 -29.31 13.32 -11.80
CA LEU A 323 -28.87 13.79 -10.49
C LEU A 323 -29.77 13.24 -9.37
N GLN A 324 -31.09 13.35 -9.49
CA GLN A 324 -32.01 12.75 -8.51
C GLN A 324 -31.88 11.24 -8.40
N LYS A 325 -31.70 10.53 -9.54
CA LYS A 325 -31.45 9.08 -9.56
C LYS A 325 -30.25 8.72 -8.69
N TRP A 326 -29.11 9.33 -8.94
CA TRP A 326 -27.86 8.95 -8.28
C TRP A 326 -27.81 9.39 -6.81
N MET A 327 -28.40 10.54 -6.48
CA MET A 327 -28.55 10.98 -5.10
C MET A 327 -29.43 10.02 -4.29
N LYS A 328 -30.57 9.59 -4.85
CA LYS A 328 -31.43 8.59 -4.18
C LYS A 328 -30.71 7.26 -4.00
N THR A 329 -29.99 6.80 -5.01
CA THR A 329 -29.26 5.52 -4.94
C THR A 329 -28.15 5.55 -3.88
N GLY A 330 -27.38 6.64 -3.83
CA GLY A 330 -26.34 6.82 -2.82
C GLY A 330 -26.90 6.93 -1.40
N ASN A 331 -28.02 7.65 -1.22
CA ASN A 331 -28.72 7.72 0.07
C ASN A 331 -29.18 6.33 0.54
N ASN A 332 -29.76 5.53 -0.34
CA ASN A 332 -30.16 4.16 0.00
C ASN A 332 -28.94 3.34 0.44
N LEU A 333 -27.81 3.44 -0.29
CA LEU A 333 -26.58 2.74 0.10
C LEU A 333 -26.10 3.11 1.51
N VAL A 334 -26.16 4.39 1.87
CA VAL A 334 -25.80 4.89 3.22
C VAL A 334 -26.73 4.32 4.27
N ILE A 335 -28.05 4.34 4.03
CA ILE A 335 -29.09 3.88 4.96
C ILE A 335 -29.00 2.34 5.14
N ASP A 336 -28.94 1.59 4.04
CA ASP A 336 -28.95 0.13 4.04
C ASP A 336 -27.72 -0.46 4.77
N ASN A 337 -26.62 0.27 4.77
CA ASN A 337 -25.39 -0.15 5.44
C ASN A 337 -25.17 0.50 6.81
N ASN A 338 -26.14 1.25 7.33
CA ASN A 338 -26.07 1.92 8.63
C ASN A 338 -24.74 2.66 8.85
N ILE A 339 -24.30 3.47 7.87
CA ILE A 339 -23.01 4.16 7.94
C ILE A 339 -23.10 5.25 9.03
N ASP A 340 -22.62 4.91 10.21
CA ASP A 340 -22.42 5.86 11.32
C ASP A 340 -20.91 6.15 11.48
N LEU A 341 -20.51 7.37 11.17
CA LEU A 341 -19.11 7.81 11.28
C LEU A 341 -18.61 7.98 12.71
N ASN A 342 -19.50 7.96 13.70
CA ASN A 342 -19.11 7.94 15.11
C ASN A 342 -18.57 6.55 15.50
N SER A 343 -18.83 5.52 14.69
CA SER A 343 -18.26 4.19 14.88
C SER A 343 -16.85 4.11 14.30
N PRO A 344 -15.84 3.65 15.08
CA PRO A 344 -14.47 3.47 14.58
C PRO A 344 -14.37 2.57 13.33
N THR A 345 -15.29 1.61 13.19
CA THR A 345 -15.34 0.69 12.05
C THR A 345 -15.73 1.37 10.74
N ASN A 346 -16.42 2.52 10.81
CA ASN A 346 -16.93 3.24 9.65
C ASN A 346 -16.05 4.44 9.23
N GLN A 347 -14.97 4.74 9.95
CA GLN A 347 -14.05 5.84 9.59
C GLN A 347 -13.45 5.70 8.20
N LYS A 348 -13.29 4.45 7.71
CA LYS A 348 -12.82 4.16 6.35
C LYS A 348 -13.71 4.71 5.23
N PHE A 349 -14.96 5.07 5.53
CA PHE A 349 -15.90 5.65 4.56
C PHE A 349 -15.94 7.19 4.63
N SER A 350 -15.16 7.80 5.51
CA SER A 350 -15.33 9.21 5.88
C SER A 350 -15.22 10.16 4.68
N GLU A 351 -14.23 9.98 3.81
CA GLU A 351 -14.04 10.84 2.63
C GLU A 351 -15.25 10.75 1.68
N ALA A 352 -15.54 9.58 1.14
CA ALA A 352 -16.64 9.37 0.19
C ALA A 352 -18.02 9.74 0.79
N TYR A 353 -18.23 9.47 2.08
CA TYR A 353 -19.47 9.84 2.77
C TYR A 353 -19.62 11.35 2.90
N TYR A 354 -18.59 12.06 3.36
CA TYR A 354 -18.67 13.52 3.49
C TYR A 354 -18.72 14.21 2.15
N GLU A 355 -18.04 13.66 1.14
CA GLU A 355 -18.16 14.13 -0.24
C GLU A 355 -19.59 14.01 -0.73
N PHE A 356 -20.20 12.85 -0.57
CA PHE A 356 -21.60 12.63 -0.96
C PHE A 356 -22.57 13.57 -0.22
N ARG A 357 -22.40 13.75 1.07
CA ARG A 357 -23.18 14.69 1.88
C ARG A 357 -23.03 16.15 1.44
N CYS A 358 -21.82 16.56 1.12
CA CYS A 358 -21.53 17.89 0.58
C CYS A 358 -22.26 18.12 -0.74
N LEU A 359 -22.20 17.16 -1.66
CA LEU A 359 -22.89 17.23 -2.93
C LEU A 359 -24.42 17.27 -2.76
N GLN A 360 -24.97 16.46 -1.84
CA GLN A 360 -26.37 16.46 -1.50
C GLN A 360 -26.82 17.83 -0.98
N ASN A 361 -26.13 18.34 0.05
CA ASN A 361 -26.48 19.64 0.64
C ASN A 361 -26.33 20.79 -0.37
N LEU A 362 -25.34 20.73 -1.26
CA LEU A 362 -25.15 21.72 -2.32
C LEU A 362 -26.30 21.70 -3.31
N TYR A 363 -26.72 20.51 -3.74
CA TYR A 363 -27.84 20.34 -4.66
C TYR A 363 -29.20 20.74 -4.06
N GLU A 364 -29.44 20.37 -2.79
CA GLU A 364 -30.68 20.73 -2.08
C GLU A 364 -30.68 22.20 -1.60
N GLU A 365 -29.66 22.99 -1.96
CA GLU A 365 -29.44 24.38 -1.54
C GLU A 365 -29.40 24.56 -0.01
N ASN A 366 -29.12 23.48 0.75
CA ASN A 366 -28.91 23.52 2.17
C ASN A 366 -27.50 24.03 2.51
N TYR A 367 -27.29 25.33 2.22
CA TYR A 367 -25.96 25.94 2.31
C TYR A 367 -25.34 25.94 3.71
N THR A 368 -26.17 25.93 4.75
CA THR A 368 -25.69 25.85 6.13
C THR A 368 -25.09 24.47 6.46
N ALA A 369 -25.76 23.40 6.03
CA ALA A 369 -25.26 22.06 6.19
C ALA A 369 -24.04 21.80 5.29
N PHE A 370 -24.06 22.31 4.04
CA PHE A 370 -22.91 22.25 3.14
C PHE A 370 -21.67 22.94 3.73
N GLU A 371 -21.79 24.18 4.26
CA GLU A 371 -20.70 24.91 4.92
C GLU A 371 -20.12 24.08 6.07
N LYS A 372 -20.99 23.50 6.90
CA LYS A 372 -20.57 22.68 8.05
C LYS A 372 -19.80 21.41 7.62
N ASP A 373 -20.43 20.62 6.74
CA ASP A 373 -19.87 19.33 6.33
C ASP A 373 -18.58 19.51 5.51
N ALA A 374 -18.51 20.53 4.66
CA ALA A 374 -17.31 20.84 3.89
C ALA A 374 -16.16 21.29 4.78
N LEU A 375 -16.35 22.33 5.61
CA LEU A 375 -15.26 22.94 6.38
C LEU A 375 -14.81 22.09 7.58
N LYS A 376 -15.72 21.33 8.21
CA LYS A 376 -15.39 20.59 9.43
C LYS A 376 -15.01 19.14 9.18
N SER A 377 -15.39 18.58 8.05
CA SER A 377 -15.27 17.14 7.83
C SER A 377 -14.52 16.80 6.53
N LEU A 378 -14.98 17.30 5.37
CA LEU A 378 -14.39 16.89 4.08
C LEU A 378 -13.04 17.57 3.82
N ILE A 379 -12.96 18.89 3.92
CA ILE A 379 -11.74 19.65 3.60
C ILE A 379 -10.54 19.19 4.44
N PRO A 380 -10.63 18.97 5.78
CA PRO A 380 -9.51 18.46 6.56
C PRO A 380 -8.98 17.09 6.07
N VAL A 381 -9.87 16.21 5.60
CA VAL A 381 -9.47 14.91 5.03
C VAL A 381 -8.73 15.12 3.70
N LEU A 382 -9.30 15.94 2.80
CA LEU A 382 -8.69 16.25 1.51
C LEU A 382 -7.32 16.96 1.66
N GLU A 383 -7.15 17.79 2.68
CA GLU A 383 -5.86 18.44 2.99
C GLU A 383 -4.81 17.42 3.46
N THR A 384 -5.21 16.49 4.33
CA THR A 384 -4.35 15.39 4.81
C THR A 384 -3.88 14.50 3.66
N ASP A 385 -4.81 14.15 2.77
CA ASP A 385 -4.54 13.29 1.60
C ASP A 385 -3.94 14.07 0.40
N LYS A 386 -3.73 15.40 0.56
CA LYS A 386 -3.21 16.30 -0.49
C LYS A 386 -3.99 16.22 -1.80
N ASN A 387 -5.29 16.01 -1.72
CA ASN A 387 -6.19 15.97 -2.88
C ASN A 387 -6.54 17.40 -3.33
N PHE A 388 -5.56 18.07 -3.95
CA PHE A 388 -5.68 19.48 -4.34
C PHE A 388 -6.75 19.74 -5.41
N HIS A 389 -7.08 18.74 -6.22
CA HIS A 389 -8.14 18.85 -7.22
C HIS A 389 -9.51 19.04 -6.56
N ASP A 390 -9.86 18.16 -5.62
CA ASP A 390 -11.15 18.23 -4.94
C ASP A 390 -11.18 19.36 -3.92
N LEU A 391 -10.05 19.71 -3.28
CA LEU A 391 -9.94 20.94 -2.49
C LEU A 391 -10.34 22.17 -3.30
N ALA A 392 -9.82 22.32 -4.51
CA ALA A 392 -10.16 23.43 -5.38
C ALA A 392 -11.66 23.43 -5.74
N TYR A 393 -12.23 22.27 -6.01
CA TYR A 393 -13.66 22.11 -6.29
C TYR A 393 -14.53 22.58 -5.11
N TYR A 394 -14.28 22.08 -3.90
CA TYR A 394 -15.12 22.41 -2.75
C TYR A 394 -14.90 23.83 -2.23
N TYR A 395 -13.68 24.35 -2.24
CA TYR A 395 -13.42 25.76 -1.94
C TYR A 395 -14.11 26.70 -2.95
N GLY A 396 -14.10 26.33 -4.24
CA GLY A 396 -14.80 27.08 -5.30
C GLY A 396 -16.31 27.13 -5.07
N HIS A 397 -16.93 25.99 -4.74
CA HIS A 397 -18.35 25.94 -4.41
C HIS A 397 -18.71 26.72 -3.14
N LEU A 398 -17.90 26.64 -2.09
CA LEU A 398 -18.08 27.46 -0.87
C LEU A 398 -18.01 28.96 -1.21
N GLY A 399 -17.05 29.37 -2.01
CA GLY A 399 -16.92 30.75 -2.47
C GLY A 399 -18.18 31.23 -3.22
N ASN A 400 -18.71 30.43 -4.12
CA ASN A 400 -19.93 30.73 -4.89
C ASN A 400 -21.18 30.78 -3.97
N VAL A 401 -21.30 29.86 -3.00
CA VAL A 401 -22.37 29.87 -1.99
C VAL A 401 -22.32 31.15 -1.16
N TYR A 402 -21.15 31.54 -0.68
CA TYR A 402 -20.99 32.77 0.08
C TYR A 402 -21.30 34.03 -0.76
N LEU A 403 -20.99 34.01 -2.06
CA LEU A 403 -21.36 35.09 -2.97
C LEU A 403 -22.89 35.22 -3.06
N LYS A 404 -23.60 34.08 -3.29
CA LYS A 404 -25.08 34.05 -3.31
C LYS A 404 -25.71 34.57 -2.01
N LEU A 405 -25.06 34.32 -0.88
CA LEU A 405 -25.51 34.73 0.45
C LEU A 405 -25.09 36.17 0.82
N GLY A 406 -24.44 36.92 -0.07
CA GLY A 406 -23.95 38.27 0.18
C GLY A 406 -22.79 38.36 1.17
N LYS A 407 -22.11 37.23 1.47
CA LYS A 407 -20.97 37.15 2.41
C LYS A 407 -19.64 37.35 1.64
N PHE A 408 -19.46 38.51 1.01
CA PHE A 408 -18.39 38.78 0.05
C PHE A 408 -16.96 38.52 0.60
N LYS A 409 -16.70 38.90 1.86
CA LYS A 409 -15.38 38.64 2.48
C LYS A 409 -15.06 37.13 2.57
N LYS A 410 -16.03 36.33 3.00
CA LYS A 410 -15.87 34.87 3.07
C LYS A 410 -15.73 34.27 1.67
N SER A 411 -16.52 34.76 0.71
CA SER A 411 -16.42 34.35 -0.68
C SER A 411 -15.00 34.57 -1.24
N ALA A 412 -14.44 35.78 -1.06
CA ALA A 412 -13.10 36.09 -1.52
C ALA A 412 -12.03 35.18 -0.92
N ILE A 413 -12.11 34.84 0.37
CA ILE A 413 -11.19 33.92 1.03
C ILE A 413 -11.29 32.53 0.39
N MET A 414 -12.49 31.96 0.26
CA MET A 414 -12.65 30.61 -0.30
C MET A 414 -12.22 30.52 -1.75
N LEU A 415 -12.49 31.54 -2.56
CA LEU A 415 -12.02 31.57 -3.95
C LEU A 415 -10.50 31.69 -4.05
N SER A 416 -9.88 32.38 -3.12
CA SER A 416 -8.41 32.45 -3.00
C SER A 416 -7.82 31.08 -2.63
N GLU A 417 -8.42 30.35 -1.67
CA GLU A 417 -8.02 28.99 -1.31
C GLU A 417 -8.18 28.02 -2.51
N ALA A 418 -9.29 28.15 -3.25
CA ALA A 418 -9.50 27.35 -4.48
C ALA A 418 -8.40 27.60 -5.51
N GLN A 419 -8.01 28.88 -5.72
CA GLN A 419 -6.89 29.22 -6.61
C GLN A 419 -5.56 28.65 -6.13
N GLU A 420 -5.29 28.71 -4.84
CA GLU A 420 -4.07 28.16 -4.27
C GLU A 420 -4.01 26.64 -4.41
N ALA A 421 -5.13 25.96 -4.15
CA ALA A 421 -5.25 24.52 -4.39
C ALA A 421 -5.00 24.16 -5.86
N LEU A 422 -5.56 24.92 -6.81
CA LEU A 422 -5.31 24.73 -8.25
C LEU A 422 -3.84 24.96 -8.63
N LYS A 423 -3.17 25.94 -8.04
CA LYS A 423 -1.74 26.14 -8.27
C LYS A 423 -0.92 24.96 -7.76
N LYS A 424 -1.21 24.47 -6.55
CA LYS A 424 -0.58 23.25 -6.01
C LYS A 424 -0.85 22.05 -6.91
N PHE A 425 -2.09 21.80 -7.31
CA PHE A 425 -2.43 20.77 -8.27
C PHE A 425 -1.60 20.85 -9.56
N ASN A 426 -1.48 22.05 -10.15
CA ASN A 426 -0.73 22.27 -11.38
C ASN A 426 0.80 22.19 -11.19
N SER A 427 1.33 22.42 -9.98
CA SER A 427 2.75 22.31 -9.68
C SER A 427 3.20 20.87 -9.42
N PHE A 428 2.27 19.99 -9.07
CA PHE A 428 2.48 18.54 -8.95
C PHE A 428 2.27 17.79 -10.28
N HIS A 429 1.80 18.49 -11.30
CA HIS A 429 1.48 18.00 -12.64
C HIS A 429 2.18 18.89 -13.68
#